data_9ce6ab302731dd033d69a1ef6dca82e9
#
_entry.id   9ce6ab302731dd033d69a1ef6dca82e9
#
_cell.length_a   1.000
_cell.length_b   1.000
_cell.length_c   1.000
_cell.angle_alpha   90.00
_cell.angle_beta   90.00
_cell.angle_gamma   90.00
#
_symmetry.space_group_name_H-M   'P 1'
#
loop_
_entity.id
_entity.type
_entity.pdbx_description
1 polymer ?
#
loop_
_entity_poly.entity_id
_entity_poly.type
_entity_poly.pdbx_seq_one_letter_code
_entity_poly.pdbx_strand_id
1 'polypeptide(L)'
;MAKYKVGLTTFTPIDEATVSKELHTTEDDLLTEAIFENALTVAQNKSQIIPIKQLDKQKIAYVKFGNDSGWTFYSTLKKYADVALIEPKNEAQLYEAIEPYSTIIIGLHKPDKTPWDAYNFSENELKWLEHIAKKKKTILTVFTRPYAILNVKHIHQLEGIVFAYQNHKVAQEKAAQLLFGAIEGKGVLPVSAHPDLPVGTSVETPKIGRLAYGLPESVGLSSDKLKTIDSIAQEAIDQKMTPGMQILVAKKGKIVYRKNFGTLDYNPAHKVNDHTIYDLASLTKILATLPELMRLYTKGDFRPNDTFEDLLPRLKDTNKGGMTMKEVLSHYAQFQSWIPFFNQTLDKNKKPLPEFYSTTPSDSFPTQVAKDLYLREGFTDSIYKRIDDSNLIKDKKYLYSDLPYYYFKLFIEKKTKKPLQEAVQKHFYRELGAYQLTYLPLERFPIANIAPAEDEKTFRGQELRGYVHDQGAALLGGVGGHAGLFGTADDVAKMMQMYLQKGYYGGTWYLQPQAIQLFNTCNYCTEGNRRGLGFDKPQLGKAGPTCGCVPMESFGHTGFTGTFAWADPINEIVIVFLSNRTYPSAENKLLINKLIRQRVQEVVYKAGSL
;
A
#
# COMPACT_ATOMS: atom_id res chain seq x y z
N MET A 1 -16.02 -43.58 -35.57
CA MET A 1 -17.08 -42.89 -34.83
C MET A 1 -16.58 -41.82 -33.87
N ALA A 2 -15.53 -42.01 -33.04
CA ALA A 2 -15.00 -40.98 -32.13
C ALA A 2 -14.55 -39.71 -32.88
N LYS A 3 -13.73 -39.86 -33.94
CA LYS A 3 -13.28 -38.72 -34.75
C LYS A 3 -14.44 -37.91 -35.37
N TYR A 4 -15.50 -38.60 -35.80
CA TYR A 4 -16.69 -37.95 -36.33
C TYR A 4 -17.44 -37.14 -35.25
N LYS A 5 -17.58 -37.75 -34.04
CA LYS A 5 -18.28 -37.10 -32.92
C LYS A 5 -17.61 -35.80 -32.42
N VAL A 6 -16.29 -35.70 -32.59
CA VAL A 6 -15.52 -34.54 -32.17
C VAL A 6 -15.11 -33.62 -33.33
N GLY A 7 -15.74 -33.82 -34.52
CA GLY A 7 -15.54 -32.95 -35.69
C GLY A 7 -14.21 -33.12 -36.43
N LEU A 8 -13.37 -34.11 -36.06
CA LEU A 8 -12.05 -34.32 -36.66
C LEU A 8 -12.11 -34.95 -38.10
N THR A 9 -13.29 -35.14 -38.66
CA THR A 9 -13.47 -35.60 -40.04
C THR A 9 -13.62 -34.44 -41.03
N THR A 10 -13.77 -33.22 -40.54
CA THR A 10 -13.85 -32.03 -41.38
C THR A 10 -12.50 -31.33 -41.39
N PHE A 11 -11.89 -31.16 -42.53
CA PHE A 11 -10.65 -30.39 -42.67
C PHE A 11 -10.97 -28.91 -42.51
N THR A 12 -10.45 -28.30 -41.46
CA THR A 12 -10.48 -26.86 -41.27
C THR A 12 -9.04 -26.36 -41.38
N PRO A 13 -8.70 -25.59 -42.41
CA PRO A 13 -7.35 -25.04 -42.52
C PRO A 13 -7.06 -24.11 -41.33
N ILE A 14 -5.85 -24.19 -40.82
CA ILE A 14 -5.35 -23.27 -39.79
C ILE A 14 -5.03 -21.93 -40.45
N ASP A 15 -5.56 -20.85 -39.92
CA ASP A 15 -5.14 -19.51 -40.27
C ASP A 15 -3.87 -19.14 -39.52
N GLU A 16 -2.73 -19.13 -40.21
CA GLU A 16 -1.42 -18.82 -39.64
C GLU A 16 -1.37 -17.41 -39.01
N ALA A 17 -2.19 -16.47 -39.48
CA ALA A 17 -2.24 -15.11 -38.96
C ALA A 17 -2.93 -15.03 -37.59
N THR A 18 -3.83 -15.95 -37.27
CA THR A 18 -4.61 -15.97 -36.01
C THR A 18 -4.16 -17.03 -35.03
N VAL A 19 -3.45 -18.08 -35.48
CA VAL A 19 -3.07 -19.25 -34.66
C VAL A 19 -2.39 -18.86 -33.33
N SER A 20 -1.51 -17.87 -33.35
CA SER A 20 -0.82 -17.41 -32.13
C SER A 20 -1.78 -16.77 -31.12
N LYS A 21 -2.82 -16.07 -31.57
CA LYS A 21 -3.85 -15.48 -30.71
C LYS A 21 -4.83 -16.52 -30.19
N GLU A 22 -5.12 -17.54 -31.00
CA GLU A 22 -6.03 -18.63 -30.64
C GLU A 22 -5.41 -19.61 -29.65
N LEU A 23 -4.06 -19.76 -29.65
CA LEU A 23 -3.31 -20.62 -28.72
C LEU A 23 -2.96 -19.95 -27.39
N HIS A 24 -3.15 -18.63 -27.28
CA HIS A 24 -2.82 -17.85 -26.07
C HIS A 24 -3.92 -16.82 -25.81
N THR A 25 -5.03 -17.29 -25.26
CA THR A 25 -6.17 -16.46 -24.91
C THR A 25 -6.16 -16.05 -23.45
N THR A 26 -6.93 -15.02 -23.10
CA THR A 26 -7.13 -14.62 -21.70
C THR A 26 -7.82 -15.73 -20.90
N GLU A 27 -8.65 -16.55 -21.53
CA GLU A 27 -9.30 -17.72 -20.93
C GLU A 27 -8.28 -18.79 -20.52
N ASP A 28 -7.23 -19.01 -21.34
CA ASP A 28 -6.14 -19.94 -21.03
C ASP A 28 -5.33 -19.44 -19.83
N ASP A 29 -5.06 -18.14 -19.77
CA ASP A 29 -4.39 -17.52 -18.63
C ASP A 29 -5.22 -17.64 -17.34
N LEU A 30 -6.54 -17.40 -17.41
CA LEU A 30 -7.47 -17.58 -16.28
C LEU A 30 -7.51 -19.04 -15.83
N LEU A 31 -7.58 -19.98 -16.77
CA LEU A 31 -7.56 -21.40 -16.46
C LEU A 31 -6.24 -21.80 -15.78
N THR A 32 -5.12 -21.29 -16.28
CA THR A 32 -3.79 -21.50 -15.70
C THR A 32 -3.72 -20.99 -14.27
N GLU A 33 -4.19 -19.75 -14.00
CA GLU A 33 -4.29 -19.23 -12.63
C GLU A 33 -5.14 -20.11 -11.74
N ALA A 34 -6.31 -20.53 -12.22
CA ALA A 34 -7.25 -21.36 -11.45
C ALA A 34 -6.66 -22.75 -11.14
N ILE A 35 -5.98 -23.38 -12.11
CA ILE A 35 -5.33 -24.67 -11.90
C ILE A 35 -4.27 -24.58 -10.81
N PHE A 36 -3.33 -23.61 -10.90
CA PHE A 36 -2.29 -23.48 -9.88
C PHE A 36 -2.87 -23.08 -8.52
N GLU A 37 -3.84 -22.17 -8.46
CA GLU A 37 -4.47 -21.75 -7.20
C GLU A 37 -5.13 -22.94 -6.48
N ASN A 38 -5.85 -23.79 -7.20
CA ASN A 38 -6.55 -24.96 -6.62
C ASN A 38 -5.61 -26.16 -6.38
N ALA A 39 -4.52 -26.29 -7.13
CA ALA A 39 -3.56 -27.37 -6.94
C ALA A 39 -2.64 -27.17 -5.72
N LEU A 40 -2.37 -25.91 -5.31
CA LEU A 40 -1.50 -25.64 -4.18
C LEU A 40 -1.91 -26.43 -2.94
N THR A 41 -1.00 -27.27 -2.45
CA THR A 41 -1.27 -28.18 -1.34
C THR A 41 -0.43 -27.85 -0.12
N VAL A 42 -1.08 -27.49 0.98
CA VAL A 42 -0.43 -27.41 2.28
C VAL A 42 -0.44 -28.80 2.90
N ALA A 43 0.71 -29.47 2.90
CA ALA A 43 0.82 -30.83 3.43
C ALA A 43 1.17 -30.86 4.92
N GLN A 44 1.75 -29.80 5.46
CA GLN A 44 2.03 -29.61 6.88
C GLN A 44 1.85 -28.16 7.28
N ASN A 45 1.22 -27.92 8.43
CA ASN A 45 0.98 -26.58 8.97
C ASN A 45 0.96 -26.61 10.50
N LYS A 46 2.13 -26.75 11.13
CA LYS A 46 2.27 -26.74 12.58
C LYS A 46 2.10 -25.31 13.11
N SER A 47 1.59 -25.23 14.33
CA SER A 47 1.36 -23.93 14.99
C SER A 47 0.54 -22.94 14.13
N GLN A 48 -0.16 -23.42 13.11
CA GLN A 48 -0.90 -22.61 12.13
C GLN A 48 -0.05 -21.48 11.54
N ILE A 49 1.21 -21.80 11.19
CA ILE A 49 2.15 -20.81 10.65
C ILE A 49 1.70 -20.26 9.27
N ILE A 50 0.93 -21.05 8.52
CA ILE A 50 0.29 -20.65 7.27
C ILE A 50 -1.22 -20.46 7.52
N PRO A 51 -1.77 -19.27 7.23
CA PRO A 51 -1.11 -18.08 6.71
C PRO A 51 -0.27 -17.35 7.76
N ILE A 52 0.83 -16.73 7.31
CA ILE A 52 1.73 -15.94 8.16
C ILE A 52 0.99 -14.68 8.65
N LYS A 53 0.83 -14.55 9.96
CA LYS A 53 0.13 -13.43 10.64
C LYS A 53 1.12 -12.63 11.50
N GLN A 54 0.63 -11.53 12.11
CA GLN A 54 1.40 -10.70 13.06
C GLN A 54 2.75 -10.28 12.50
N LEU A 55 2.73 -9.64 11.31
CA LEU A 55 3.95 -9.25 10.58
C LEU A 55 4.85 -8.29 11.39
N ASP A 56 4.26 -7.53 12.31
CA ASP A 56 4.96 -6.64 13.24
C ASP A 56 5.89 -7.38 14.23
N LYS A 57 5.62 -8.67 14.47
CA LYS A 57 6.37 -9.52 15.42
C LYS A 57 7.33 -10.49 14.73
N GLN A 58 7.38 -10.49 13.40
CA GLN A 58 8.20 -11.43 12.64
C GLN A 58 9.30 -10.75 11.86
N LYS A 59 10.48 -11.36 11.87
CA LYS A 59 11.56 -11.08 10.92
C LYS A 59 11.65 -12.25 9.98
N ILE A 60 11.36 -12.02 8.71
CA ILE A 60 11.22 -13.08 7.70
C ILE A 60 12.37 -12.99 6.71
N ALA A 61 12.98 -14.13 6.41
CA ALA A 61 13.92 -14.25 5.30
C ALA A 61 13.51 -15.37 4.34
N TYR A 62 13.91 -15.23 3.11
CA TYR A 62 13.77 -16.21 2.06
C TYR A 62 15.13 -16.75 1.64
N VAL A 63 15.25 -18.08 1.61
CA VAL A 63 16.44 -18.81 1.14
C VAL A 63 16.05 -19.62 -0.08
N LYS A 64 16.76 -19.38 -1.21
CA LYS A 64 16.53 -20.12 -2.45
C LYS A 64 17.37 -21.39 -2.48
N PHE A 65 16.73 -22.53 -2.68
CA PHE A 65 17.35 -23.80 -3.05
C PHE A 65 17.03 -24.14 -4.51
N GLY A 66 17.84 -25.01 -5.09
CA GLY A 66 17.71 -25.40 -6.48
C GLY A 66 18.44 -24.49 -7.45
N ASN A 67 18.46 -24.93 -8.70
CA ASN A 67 19.25 -24.34 -9.79
C ASN A 67 18.41 -23.56 -10.81
N ASP A 68 17.11 -23.38 -10.53
CA ASP A 68 16.22 -22.56 -11.35
C ASP A 68 15.83 -21.26 -10.63
N SER A 69 15.12 -20.36 -11.33
CA SER A 69 14.76 -19.04 -10.79
C SER A 69 13.67 -19.13 -9.74
N GLY A 70 13.89 -18.49 -8.59
CA GLY A 70 12.92 -18.21 -7.54
C GLY A 70 12.53 -16.73 -7.43
N TRP A 71 12.89 -15.92 -8.44
CA TRP A 71 12.72 -14.46 -8.38
C TRP A 71 11.26 -14.05 -8.28
N THR A 72 10.37 -14.70 -9.03
CA THR A 72 8.92 -14.40 -8.98
C THR A 72 8.34 -14.68 -7.60
N PHE A 73 8.76 -15.78 -6.97
CA PHE A 73 8.33 -16.09 -5.61
C PHE A 73 8.80 -15.03 -4.62
N TYR A 74 10.09 -14.72 -4.61
CA TYR A 74 10.68 -13.71 -3.74
C TYR A 74 10.02 -12.33 -3.93
N SER A 75 9.93 -11.85 -5.18
CA SER A 75 9.33 -10.55 -5.46
C SER A 75 7.85 -10.48 -5.05
N THR A 76 7.14 -11.61 -5.09
CA THR A 76 5.76 -11.68 -4.61
C THR A 76 5.67 -11.72 -3.09
N LEU A 77 6.56 -12.44 -2.39
CA LEU A 77 6.65 -12.39 -0.92
C LEU A 77 6.84 -10.95 -0.42
N LYS A 78 7.70 -10.17 -1.10
CA LYS A 78 7.95 -8.76 -0.76
C LYS A 78 6.74 -7.84 -0.90
N LYS A 79 5.73 -8.21 -1.65
CA LYS A 79 4.48 -7.44 -1.71
C LYS A 79 3.70 -7.49 -0.39
N TYR A 80 3.93 -8.50 0.45
CA TYR A 80 3.21 -8.73 1.70
C TYR A 80 3.96 -8.31 2.95
N ALA A 81 5.29 -8.48 2.95
CA ALA A 81 6.13 -8.20 4.11
C ALA A 81 7.54 -7.79 3.69
N ASP A 82 8.29 -7.22 4.64
CA ASP A 82 9.72 -6.97 4.46
C ASP A 82 10.47 -8.31 4.61
N VAL A 83 10.66 -9.00 3.49
CA VAL A 83 11.33 -10.30 3.41
C VAL A 83 12.74 -10.09 2.88
N ALA A 84 13.74 -10.49 3.67
CA ALA A 84 15.14 -10.45 3.23
C ALA A 84 15.47 -11.63 2.31
N LEU A 85 16.28 -11.39 1.27
CA LEU A 85 16.84 -12.44 0.44
C LEU A 85 18.19 -12.88 1.04
N ILE A 86 18.36 -14.18 1.24
CA ILE A 86 19.62 -14.79 1.68
C ILE A 86 20.14 -15.71 0.57
N GLU A 87 21.29 -15.36 -0.01
CA GLU A 87 21.98 -16.11 -1.06
C GLU A 87 23.37 -16.52 -0.55
N PRO A 88 23.48 -17.56 0.27
CA PRO A 88 24.74 -17.96 0.89
C PRO A 88 25.64 -18.69 -0.11
N LYS A 89 26.95 -18.46 -0.05
CA LYS A 89 27.94 -19.18 -0.84
C LYS A 89 28.44 -20.45 -0.14
N ASN A 90 28.28 -20.53 1.16
CA ASN A 90 28.70 -21.65 1.99
C ASN A 90 27.89 -21.74 3.28
N GLU A 91 28.10 -22.82 4.03
CA GLU A 91 27.37 -23.14 5.26
C GLU A 91 27.54 -22.08 6.35
N ALA A 92 28.76 -21.61 6.57
CA ALA A 92 29.04 -20.62 7.61
C ALA A 92 28.29 -19.31 7.36
N GLN A 93 28.32 -18.81 6.12
CA GLN A 93 27.57 -17.62 5.71
C GLN A 93 26.05 -17.80 5.85
N LEU A 94 25.52 -18.99 5.53
CA LEU A 94 24.10 -19.27 5.72
C LEU A 94 23.71 -19.14 7.19
N TYR A 95 24.48 -19.78 8.07
CA TYR A 95 24.15 -19.83 9.51
C TYR A 95 24.20 -18.46 10.15
N GLU A 96 25.20 -17.66 9.80
CA GLU A 96 25.29 -16.26 10.24
C GLU A 96 24.12 -15.41 9.69
N ALA A 97 23.83 -15.54 8.40
CA ALA A 97 22.81 -14.71 7.73
C ALA A 97 21.39 -14.96 8.25
N ILE A 98 21.07 -16.20 8.67
CA ILE A 98 19.70 -16.51 9.19
C ILE A 98 19.51 -16.08 10.65
N GLU A 99 20.59 -15.78 11.41
CA GLU A 99 20.47 -15.51 12.85
C GLU A 99 19.47 -14.39 13.23
N PRO A 100 19.40 -13.26 12.51
CA PRO A 100 18.47 -12.19 12.87
C PRO A 100 17.00 -12.52 12.67
N TYR A 101 16.67 -13.61 11.94
CA TYR A 101 15.31 -13.92 11.48
C TYR A 101 14.62 -14.95 12.36
N SER A 102 13.32 -14.76 12.59
CA SER A 102 12.48 -15.69 13.35
C SER A 102 11.82 -16.75 12.47
N THR A 103 11.60 -16.41 11.20
CA THR A 103 10.91 -17.27 10.22
C THR A 103 11.71 -17.31 8.92
N ILE A 104 11.98 -18.52 8.45
CA ILE A 104 12.68 -18.76 7.19
C ILE A 104 11.73 -19.43 6.20
N ILE A 105 11.55 -18.82 5.05
CA ILE A 105 10.85 -19.41 3.91
C ILE A 105 11.91 -20.00 2.98
N ILE A 106 11.80 -21.27 2.66
CA ILE A 106 12.69 -21.94 1.71
C ILE A 106 11.87 -22.27 0.46
N GLY A 107 12.35 -21.89 -0.71
CA GLY A 107 11.80 -22.31 -2.00
C GLY A 107 12.75 -23.28 -2.70
N LEU A 108 12.30 -24.50 -2.96
CA LEU A 108 13.04 -25.44 -3.81
C LEU A 108 12.61 -25.26 -5.25
N HIS A 109 13.48 -24.60 -6.06
CA HIS A 109 13.24 -24.29 -7.46
C HIS A 109 14.07 -25.18 -8.36
N LYS A 110 13.44 -26.12 -9.05
CA LYS A 110 14.09 -27.04 -9.99
C LYS A 110 13.43 -26.94 -11.36
N PRO A 111 14.21 -27.08 -12.46
CA PRO A 111 13.63 -27.11 -13.79
C PRO A 111 12.70 -28.33 -13.97
N ASP A 112 11.68 -28.17 -14.76
CA ASP A 112 10.67 -29.19 -15.06
C ASP A 112 10.30 -29.25 -16.55
N LYS A 113 11.20 -28.78 -17.41
CA LYS A 113 11.00 -28.73 -18.88
C LYS A 113 10.91 -30.10 -19.51
N THR A 114 11.60 -31.09 -18.91
CA THR A 114 11.60 -32.47 -19.39
C THR A 114 11.33 -33.46 -18.26
N PRO A 115 10.81 -34.68 -18.57
CA PRO A 115 10.64 -35.74 -17.57
C PRO A 115 11.94 -36.19 -16.89
N TRP A 116 13.07 -35.88 -17.48
CA TRP A 116 14.39 -36.30 -17.04
C TRP A 116 15.12 -35.25 -16.18
N ASP A 117 14.54 -34.07 -16.02
CA ASP A 117 15.14 -33.02 -15.19
C ASP A 117 15.26 -33.48 -13.74
N ALA A 118 16.44 -33.22 -13.14
CA ALA A 118 16.70 -33.56 -11.75
C ALA A 118 15.86 -32.67 -10.82
N TYR A 119 15.09 -33.30 -9.94
CA TYR A 119 14.17 -32.64 -9.01
C TYR A 119 14.59 -32.78 -7.54
N ASN A 120 15.62 -33.57 -7.23
CA ASN A 120 16.04 -33.83 -5.85
C ASN A 120 16.83 -32.65 -5.26
N PHE A 121 16.84 -32.56 -3.94
CA PHE A 121 17.82 -31.76 -3.22
C PHE A 121 19.24 -32.26 -3.46
N SER A 122 20.22 -31.37 -3.48
CA SER A 122 21.62 -31.73 -3.32
C SER A 122 21.91 -32.11 -1.85
N GLU A 123 23.01 -32.80 -1.60
CA GLU A 123 23.42 -33.18 -0.24
C GLU A 123 23.61 -31.94 0.66
N ASN A 124 24.17 -30.86 0.11
CA ASN A 124 24.34 -29.63 0.86
C ASN A 124 22.99 -28.96 1.19
N GLU A 125 22.06 -28.93 0.24
CA GLU A 125 20.72 -28.39 0.49
C GLU A 125 19.98 -29.19 1.59
N LEU A 126 20.15 -30.51 1.63
CA LEU A 126 19.56 -31.35 2.71
C LEU A 126 20.18 -31.03 4.08
N LYS A 127 21.50 -30.86 4.18
CA LYS A 127 22.19 -30.46 5.41
C LYS A 127 21.74 -29.08 5.88
N TRP A 128 21.64 -28.12 4.95
CA TRP A 128 21.21 -26.76 5.23
C TRP A 128 19.74 -26.73 5.69
N LEU A 129 18.87 -27.47 5.01
CA LEU A 129 17.45 -27.59 5.40
C LEU A 129 17.32 -28.10 6.84
N GLU A 130 18.05 -29.18 7.18
CA GLU A 130 18.02 -29.75 8.52
C GLU A 130 18.51 -28.75 9.58
N HIS A 131 19.62 -28.04 9.32
CA HIS A 131 20.14 -27.04 10.24
C HIS A 131 19.15 -25.89 10.46
N ILE A 132 18.58 -25.34 9.37
CA ILE A 132 17.61 -24.23 9.43
C ILE A 132 16.38 -24.66 10.22
N ALA A 133 15.83 -25.85 9.91
CA ALA A 133 14.62 -26.36 10.56
C ALA A 133 14.80 -26.62 12.08
N LYS A 134 16.02 -26.98 12.51
CA LYS A 134 16.33 -27.15 13.94
C LYS A 134 16.38 -25.81 14.72
N LYS A 135 16.72 -24.72 14.05
CA LYS A 135 17.02 -23.43 14.68
C LYS A 135 15.91 -22.39 14.51
N LYS A 136 15.17 -22.44 13.42
CA LYS A 136 14.22 -21.41 12.99
C LYS A 136 12.87 -22.02 12.62
N LYS A 137 11.80 -21.23 12.75
CA LYS A 137 10.51 -21.60 12.16
C LYS A 137 10.66 -21.64 10.65
N THR A 138 10.51 -22.80 10.05
CA THR A 138 10.83 -23.02 8.65
C THR A 138 9.61 -23.47 7.86
N ILE A 139 9.34 -22.76 6.76
CA ILE A 139 8.32 -23.13 5.77
C ILE A 139 9.06 -23.55 4.50
N LEU A 140 8.84 -24.78 4.05
CA LEU A 140 9.37 -25.29 2.79
C LEU A 140 8.29 -25.21 1.70
N THR A 141 8.58 -24.53 0.58
CA THR A 141 7.73 -24.50 -0.62
C THR A 141 8.45 -25.23 -1.75
N VAL A 142 7.79 -26.24 -2.32
CA VAL A 142 8.38 -27.16 -3.30
C VAL A 142 7.83 -26.82 -4.70
N PHE A 143 8.68 -26.24 -5.55
CA PHE A 143 8.38 -25.89 -6.94
C PHE A 143 8.90 -26.96 -7.92
N THR A 144 8.62 -28.21 -7.60
CA THR A 144 8.96 -29.36 -8.41
C THR A 144 8.09 -30.56 -8.00
N ARG A 145 8.39 -31.73 -8.53
CA ARG A 145 7.65 -32.97 -8.21
C ARG A 145 7.65 -33.25 -6.71
N PRO A 146 6.54 -33.72 -6.14
CA PRO A 146 6.43 -34.00 -4.70
C PRO A 146 7.49 -34.99 -4.18
N TYR A 147 7.95 -35.91 -5.01
CA TYR A 147 8.99 -36.89 -4.67
C TYR A 147 10.33 -36.28 -4.28
N ALA A 148 10.57 -34.99 -4.57
CA ALA A 148 11.77 -34.29 -4.17
C ALA A 148 12.06 -34.38 -2.66
N ILE A 149 11.02 -34.53 -1.83
CA ILE A 149 11.18 -34.56 -0.38
C ILE A 149 11.38 -35.97 0.21
N LEU A 150 11.41 -37.03 -0.60
CA LEU A 150 11.57 -38.41 -0.13
C LEU A 150 12.80 -38.61 0.77
N ASN A 151 13.89 -37.90 0.49
CA ASN A 151 15.14 -38.01 1.23
C ASN A 151 15.30 -36.96 2.36
N VAL A 152 14.26 -36.16 2.64
CA VAL A 152 14.29 -35.16 3.73
C VAL A 152 14.15 -35.89 5.06
N LYS A 153 15.24 -35.99 5.83
CA LYS A 153 15.21 -36.52 7.18
C LYS A 153 14.55 -35.49 8.11
N HIS A 154 13.86 -35.98 9.14
CA HIS A 154 13.26 -35.14 10.17
C HIS A 154 12.27 -34.08 9.62
N ILE A 155 11.47 -34.47 8.63
CA ILE A 155 10.44 -33.61 7.99
C ILE A 155 9.51 -32.96 9.04
N HIS A 156 9.33 -33.61 10.19
CA HIS A 156 8.56 -33.11 11.33
C HIS A 156 9.18 -31.87 12.00
N GLN A 157 10.44 -31.48 11.71
CA GLN A 157 11.03 -30.25 12.22
C GLN A 157 10.60 -29.01 11.42
N LEU A 158 10.06 -29.19 10.21
CA LEU A 158 9.47 -28.10 9.43
C LEU A 158 8.16 -27.65 10.06
N GLU A 159 7.93 -26.35 10.11
CA GLU A 159 6.65 -25.79 10.58
C GLU A 159 5.58 -25.84 9.50
N GLY A 160 5.95 -25.63 8.23
CA GLY A 160 5.04 -25.68 7.09
C GLY A 160 5.68 -26.35 5.87
N ILE A 161 4.86 -27.06 5.09
CA ILE A 161 5.26 -27.64 3.81
C ILE A 161 4.16 -27.37 2.80
N VAL A 162 4.54 -26.75 1.68
CA VAL A 162 3.66 -26.41 0.57
C VAL A 162 4.18 -27.01 -0.72
N PHE A 163 3.34 -27.70 -1.46
CA PHE A 163 3.61 -28.19 -2.80
C PHE A 163 2.98 -27.27 -3.84
N ALA A 164 3.80 -26.71 -4.72
CA ALA A 164 3.40 -25.91 -5.87
C ALA A 164 3.61 -26.67 -7.20
N TYR A 165 4.17 -27.89 -7.14
CA TYR A 165 4.31 -28.90 -8.20
C TYR A 165 5.23 -28.52 -9.36
N GLN A 166 5.26 -27.26 -9.78
CA GLN A 166 6.04 -26.79 -10.93
C GLN A 166 6.71 -25.45 -10.61
N ASN A 167 7.87 -25.19 -11.23
CA ASN A 167 8.53 -23.87 -11.12
C ASN A 167 7.98 -22.86 -12.13
N HIS A 168 6.68 -22.92 -12.37
CA HIS A 168 5.98 -21.99 -13.24
C HIS A 168 5.78 -20.62 -12.55
N LYS A 169 5.81 -19.52 -13.33
CA LYS A 169 5.62 -18.15 -12.78
C LYS A 169 4.35 -18.04 -11.95
N VAL A 170 3.22 -18.52 -12.46
CA VAL A 170 1.92 -18.45 -11.75
C VAL A 170 1.94 -19.28 -10.48
N ALA A 171 2.58 -20.47 -10.48
CA ALA A 171 2.73 -21.30 -9.27
C ALA A 171 3.50 -20.56 -8.18
N GLN A 172 4.59 -19.86 -8.55
CA GLN A 172 5.39 -19.05 -7.64
C GLN A 172 4.57 -17.88 -7.06
N GLU A 173 3.82 -17.15 -7.90
CA GLU A 173 2.95 -16.05 -7.48
C GLU A 173 1.84 -16.55 -6.53
N LYS A 174 1.15 -17.62 -6.87
CA LYS A 174 0.06 -18.17 -6.06
C LYS A 174 0.57 -18.78 -4.75
N ALA A 175 1.73 -19.45 -4.75
CA ALA A 175 2.33 -19.98 -3.52
C ALA A 175 2.67 -18.85 -2.52
N ALA A 176 3.25 -17.75 -2.97
CA ALA A 176 3.50 -16.59 -2.09
C ALA A 176 2.20 -16.00 -1.53
N GLN A 177 1.14 -15.90 -2.35
CA GLN A 177 -0.18 -15.43 -1.93
C GLN A 177 -0.80 -16.36 -0.88
N LEU A 178 -0.63 -17.67 -1.05
CA LEU A 178 -1.08 -18.69 -0.08
C LEU A 178 -0.38 -18.53 1.27
N LEU A 179 0.95 -18.40 1.28
CA LEU A 179 1.73 -18.23 2.51
C LEU A 179 1.26 -17.04 3.34
N PHE A 180 0.79 -15.99 2.69
CA PHE A 180 0.27 -14.79 3.37
C PHE A 180 -1.26 -14.76 3.49
N GLY A 181 -1.98 -15.82 3.06
CA GLY A 181 -3.43 -15.92 3.18
C GLY A 181 -4.21 -14.90 2.35
N ALA A 182 -3.65 -14.48 1.22
CA ALA A 182 -4.39 -13.72 0.22
C ALA A 182 -5.32 -14.63 -0.60
N ILE A 183 -4.96 -15.92 -0.70
CA ILE A 183 -5.78 -17.00 -1.23
C ILE A 183 -5.88 -18.13 -0.19
N GLU A 184 -6.86 -18.99 -0.33
CA GLU A 184 -7.02 -20.18 0.51
C GLU A 184 -6.23 -21.38 -0.05
N GLY A 185 -5.87 -22.34 0.82
CA GLY A 185 -5.25 -23.61 0.42
C GLY A 185 -6.23 -24.75 0.61
N LYS A 186 -6.56 -25.43 -0.49
CA LYS A 186 -7.52 -26.56 -0.51
C LYS A 186 -7.00 -27.79 -1.25
N GLY A 187 -5.83 -27.69 -1.87
CA GLY A 187 -5.24 -28.78 -2.62
C GLY A 187 -4.98 -30.02 -1.76
N VAL A 188 -5.09 -31.17 -2.37
CA VAL A 188 -4.85 -32.47 -1.75
C VAL A 188 -3.68 -33.14 -2.46
N LEU A 189 -2.76 -33.73 -1.70
CA LEU A 189 -1.57 -34.36 -2.26
C LEU A 189 -1.97 -35.59 -3.13
N PRO A 190 -1.68 -35.59 -4.43
CA PRO A 190 -2.16 -36.61 -5.35
C PRO A 190 -1.33 -37.91 -5.31
N VAL A 191 -0.17 -37.86 -4.63
CA VAL A 191 0.76 -38.98 -4.52
C VAL A 191 1.37 -39.02 -3.13
N SER A 192 1.91 -40.18 -2.70
CA SER A 192 2.71 -40.22 -1.47
C SER A 192 4.07 -39.61 -1.72
N ALA A 193 4.31 -38.41 -1.14
CA ALA A 193 5.55 -37.66 -1.31
C ALA A 193 6.65 -38.05 -0.33
N HIS A 194 6.26 -38.56 0.83
CA HIS A 194 7.13 -39.03 1.92
C HIS A 194 6.35 -40.08 2.75
N PRO A 195 7.01 -41.00 3.49
CA PRO A 195 6.32 -41.90 4.40
C PRO A 195 5.35 -41.19 5.37
N ASP A 196 5.72 -40.02 5.86
CA ASP A 196 4.88 -39.20 6.75
C ASP A 196 3.86 -38.31 6.00
N LEU A 197 3.89 -38.28 4.68
CA LEU A 197 2.99 -37.51 3.82
C LEU A 197 2.43 -38.39 2.71
N PRO A 198 1.49 -39.30 3.06
CA PRO A 198 0.85 -40.19 2.08
C PRO A 198 -0.07 -39.42 1.12
N VAL A 199 -0.48 -40.12 0.06
CA VAL A 199 -1.55 -39.62 -0.84
C VAL A 199 -2.78 -39.23 -0.01
N GLY A 200 -3.45 -38.14 -0.39
CA GLY A 200 -4.60 -37.61 0.35
C GLY A 200 -4.24 -36.64 1.47
N THR A 201 -2.94 -36.42 1.78
CA THR A 201 -2.54 -35.44 2.79
C THR A 201 -2.94 -34.02 2.35
N SER A 202 -3.61 -33.28 3.24
CA SER A 202 -4.03 -31.91 3.04
C SER A 202 -4.26 -31.22 4.38
N VAL A 203 -3.91 -29.94 4.46
CA VAL A 203 -4.29 -29.04 5.55
C VAL A 203 -4.93 -27.80 4.93
N GLU A 204 -6.22 -27.63 5.10
CA GLU A 204 -6.91 -26.44 4.61
C GLU A 204 -6.42 -25.20 5.34
N THR A 205 -6.18 -24.11 4.59
CA THR A 205 -5.79 -22.82 5.14
C THR A 205 -6.73 -21.71 4.67
N PRO A 206 -7.15 -20.81 5.58
CA PRO A 206 -8.13 -19.79 5.24
C PRO A 206 -7.53 -18.61 4.50
N LYS A 207 -8.35 -17.96 3.67
CA LYS A 207 -8.13 -16.59 3.22
C LYS A 207 -8.34 -15.64 4.41
N ILE A 208 -7.39 -14.72 4.65
CA ILE A 208 -7.43 -13.79 5.79
C ILE A 208 -7.58 -12.31 5.40
N GLY A 209 -8.11 -12.05 4.22
CA GLY A 209 -8.47 -10.69 3.79
C GLY A 209 -7.31 -9.84 3.27
N ARG A 210 -6.12 -10.39 3.03
CA ARG A 210 -5.05 -9.68 2.32
C ARG A 210 -5.36 -9.57 0.83
N LEU A 211 -4.89 -8.50 0.19
CA LEU A 211 -5.01 -8.30 -1.25
C LEU A 211 -4.31 -9.45 -1.99
N ALA A 212 -5.04 -10.12 -2.87
CA ALA A 212 -4.50 -11.07 -3.83
C ALA A 212 -4.04 -10.33 -5.11
N TYR A 213 -3.40 -11.06 -6.02
CA TYR A 213 -3.01 -10.59 -7.35
C TYR A 213 -3.55 -11.57 -8.40
N GLY A 214 -4.06 -11.05 -9.51
CA GLY A 214 -4.57 -11.88 -10.61
C GLY A 214 -5.11 -11.06 -11.76
N LEU A 215 -5.70 -11.75 -12.73
CA LEU A 215 -6.21 -11.15 -13.95
C LEU A 215 -7.52 -10.37 -13.71
N PRO A 216 -7.76 -9.28 -14.45
CA PRO A 216 -8.98 -8.48 -14.37
C PRO A 216 -10.26 -9.30 -14.57
N GLU A 217 -10.24 -10.23 -15.49
CA GLU A 217 -11.37 -11.09 -15.85
C GLU A 217 -11.83 -11.95 -14.66
N SER A 218 -10.89 -12.34 -13.77
CA SER A 218 -11.22 -13.12 -12.56
C SER A 218 -12.16 -12.41 -11.58
N VAL A 219 -12.32 -11.10 -11.74
CA VAL A 219 -13.22 -10.26 -10.92
C VAL A 219 -14.26 -9.51 -11.74
N GLY A 220 -14.44 -9.89 -13.02
CA GLY A 220 -15.42 -9.31 -13.94
C GLY A 220 -15.03 -7.92 -14.44
N LEU A 221 -13.74 -7.70 -14.69
CA LEU A 221 -13.23 -6.54 -15.41
C LEU A 221 -12.57 -7.01 -16.72
N SER A 222 -12.62 -6.18 -17.76
CA SER A 222 -11.96 -6.46 -19.04
C SER A 222 -10.53 -5.88 -19.02
N SER A 223 -9.53 -6.73 -19.22
CA SER A 223 -8.13 -6.31 -19.37
C SER A 223 -7.94 -5.38 -20.57
N ASP A 224 -8.64 -5.64 -21.69
CA ASP A 224 -8.57 -4.79 -22.89
C ASP A 224 -9.13 -3.38 -22.64
N LYS A 225 -10.26 -3.27 -21.93
CA LYS A 225 -10.78 -1.96 -21.53
C LYS A 225 -9.82 -1.25 -20.56
N LEU A 226 -9.22 -1.98 -19.60
CA LEU A 226 -8.27 -1.41 -18.65
C LEU A 226 -6.97 -0.92 -19.32
N LYS A 227 -6.56 -1.45 -20.47
CA LYS A 227 -5.43 -0.93 -21.25
C LYS A 227 -5.60 0.54 -21.67
N THR A 228 -6.83 1.06 -21.70
CA THR A 228 -7.09 2.50 -21.94
C THR A 228 -6.43 3.37 -20.86
N ILE A 229 -6.23 2.85 -19.66
CA ILE A 229 -5.49 3.55 -18.58
C ILE A 229 -4.06 3.85 -19.04
N ASP A 230 -3.42 2.92 -19.77
CA ASP A 230 -2.05 3.08 -20.26
C ASP A 230 -1.94 4.32 -21.18
N SER A 231 -2.92 4.48 -22.07
CA SER A 231 -2.96 5.63 -23.00
C SER A 231 -3.18 6.95 -22.26
N ILE A 232 -4.06 6.96 -21.25
CA ILE A 232 -4.30 8.16 -20.42
C ILE A 232 -3.05 8.51 -19.60
N ALA A 233 -2.37 7.52 -19.06
CA ALA A 233 -1.14 7.70 -18.29
C ALA A 233 -0.01 8.21 -19.20
N GLN A 234 0.15 7.63 -20.39
CA GLN A 234 1.15 8.05 -21.37
C GLN A 234 0.90 9.49 -21.85
N GLU A 235 -0.37 9.87 -22.12
CA GLU A 235 -0.74 11.26 -22.43
C GLU A 235 -0.27 12.22 -21.34
N ALA A 236 -0.46 11.83 -20.06
CA ALA A 236 -0.05 12.69 -18.94
C ALA A 236 1.49 12.85 -18.85
N ILE A 237 2.26 11.81 -19.18
CA ILE A 237 3.72 11.86 -19.24
C ILE A 237 4.18 12.71 -20.43
N ASP A 238 3.66 12.47 -21.63
CA ASP A 238 4.05 13.12 -22.88
C ASP A 238 3.77 14.63 -22.82
N GLN A 239 2.64 15.03 -22.22
CA GLN A 239 2.27 16.43 -22.01
C GLN A 239 2.90 17.05 -20.74
N LYS A 240 3.84 16.36 -20.10
CA LYS A 240 4.54 16.82 -18.88
C LYS A 240 3.59 17.26 -17.75
N MET A 241 2.45 16.59 -17.61
CA MET A 241 1.50 16.84 -16.51
C MET A 241 2.06 16.36 -15.17
N THR A 242 2.95 15.38 -15.19
CA THR A 242 3.74 14.84 -14.08
C THR A 242 4.95 14.10 -14.64
N PRO A 243 6.09 14.02 -13.93
CA PRO A 243 7.22 13.20 -14.35
C PRO A 243 6.90 11.72 -14.39
N GLY A 244 6.17 11.23 -13.39
CA GLY A 244 5.83 9.84 -13.28
C GLY A 244 4.64 9.56 -12.37
N MET A 245 4.18 8.30 -12.40
CA MET A 245 3.04 7.88 -11.60
C MET A 245 3.00 6.37 -11.36
N GLN A 246 2.31 5.99 -10.29
CA GLN A 246 1.88 4.62 -10.01
C GLN A 246 0.35 4.57 -10.04
N ILE A 247 -0.22 3.60 -10.75
CA ILE A 247 -1.67 3.37 -10.81
C ILE A 247 -1.96 1.94 -10.41
N LEU A 248 -2.88 1.78 -9.44
CA LEU A 248 -3.30 0.48 -8.94
C LEU A 248 -4.82 0.42 -8.86
N VAL A 249 -5.38 -0.70 -9.34
CA VAL A 249 -6.80 -1.03 -9.21
C VAL A 249 -6.93 -2.40 -8.56
N ALA A 250 -7.71 -2.46 -7.49
CA ALA A 250 -8.15 -3.71 -6.90
C ALA A 250 -9.68 -3.82 -6.94
N LYS A 251 -10.19 -5.03 -7.17
CA LYS A 251 -11.62 -5.34 -7.08
C LYS A 251 -11.82 -6.68 -6.39
N LYS A 252 -12.83 -6.75 -5.51
CA LYS A 252 -13.14 -7.96 -4.71
C LYS A 252 -11.91 -8.53 -3.98
N GLY A 253 -11.06 -7.62 -3.46
CA GLY A 253 -9.84 -7.98 -2.73
C GLY A 253 -8.69 -8.52 -3.59
N LYS A 254 -8.72 -8.32 -4.91
CA LYS A 254 -7.67 -8.75 -5.85
C LYS A 254 -7.15 -7.55 -6.65
N ILE A 255 -5.83 -7.30 -6.60
CA ILE A 255 -5.15 -6.32 -7.45
C ILE A 255 -5.10 -6.88 -8.86
N VAL A 256 -5.70 -6.17 -9.81
CA VAL A 256 -5.90 -6.61 -11.20
C VAL A 256 -5.28 -5.66 -12.22
N TYR A 257 -4.90 -4.48 -11.77
CA TYR A 257 -4.12 -3.53 -12.56
C TYR A 257 -3.12 -2.85 -11.64
N ARG A 258 -1.83 -2.85 -12.02
CA ARG A 258 -0.74 -2.26 -11.26
C ARG A 258 0.39 -1.93 -12.21
N LYS A 259 0.56 -0.66 -12.53
CA LYS A 259 1.56 -0.19 -13.48
C LYS A 259 2.23 1.11 -13.04
N ASN A 260 3.45 1.25 -13.50
CA ASN A 260 4.33 2.40 -13.28
C ASN A 260 4.59 3.09 -14.62
N PHE A 261 4.54 4.43 -14.63
CA PHE A 261 4.74 5.22 -15.84
C PHE A 261 5.75 6.35 -15.58
N GLY A 262 6.53 6.67 -16.61
CA GLY A 262 7.43 7.81 -16.60
C GLY A 262 8.67 7.62 -15.73
N THR A 263 9.14 8.73 -15.17
CA THR A 263 10.39 8.86 -14.42
C THR A 263 10.16 9.61 -13.11
N LEU A 264 11.15 9.62 -12.22
CA LEU A 264 11.04 10.35 -10.96
C LEU A 264 11.09 11.88 -11.16
N ASP A 265 11.91 12.35 -12.11
CA ASP A 265 12.35 13.74 -12.22
C ASP A 265 12.61 14.18 -13.68
N TYR A 266 11.93 13.58 -14.66
CA TYR A 266 12.13 13.74 -16.10
C TYR A 266 13.46 13.20 -16.64
N ASN A 267 14.36 12.67 -15.79
CA ASN A 267 15.56 11.99 -16.25
C ASN A 267 15.21 10.54 -16.70
N PRO A 268 15.48 10.16 -17.97
CA PRO A 268 15.16 8.84 -18.49
C PRO A 268 15.81 7.67 -17.73
N ALA A 269 16.92 7.91 -17.03
CA ALA A 269 17.59 6.90 -16.20
C ALA A 269 16.85 6.61 -14.88
N HIS A 270 16.03 7.52 -14.40
CA HIS A 270 15.34 7.40 -13.11
C HIS A 270 13.90 6.93 -13.30
N LYS A 271 13.71 5.69 -13.76
CA LYS A 271 12.38 5.13 -14.01
C LYS A 271 11.57 4.94 -12.73
N VAL A 272 10.27 5.24 -12.80
CA VAL A 272 9.32 4.84 -11.76
C VAL A 272 9.25 3.32 -11.70
N ASN A 273 9.27 2.77 -10.51
CA ASN A 273 9.15 1.33 -10.25
C ASN A 273 8.26 1.07 -9.03
N ASP A 274 8.07 -0.20 -8.69
CA ASP A 274 7.17 -0.64 -7.60
C ASP A 274 7.59 -0.15 -6.21
N HIS A 275 8.83 0.27 -6.05
CA HIS A 275 9.40 0.75 -4.79
C HIS A 275 9.53 2.28 -4.76
N THR A 276 9.08 2.96 -5.81
CA THR A 276 9.08 4.43 -5.84
C THR A 276 8.13 4.99 -4.79
N ILE A 277 8.68 5.83 -3.93
CA ILE A 277 7.98 6.43 -2.80
C ILE A 277 7.58 7.87 -3.16
N TYR A 278 6.30 8.19 -3.00
CA TYR A 278 5.72 9.51 -3.28
C TYR A 278 5.33 10.24 -2.00
N ASP A 279 5.44 11.56 -1.98
CA ASP A 279 4.77 12.41 -0.99
C ASP A 279 3.24 12.31 -1.22
N LEU A 280 2.55 11.78 -0.23
CA LEU A 280 1.11 11.50 -0.30
C LEU A 280 0.24 12.73 -0.02
N ALA A 281 0.85 13.85 0.39
CA ALA A 281 0.15 15.10 0.73
C ALA A 281 -1.06 14.84 1.62
N SER A 282 -2.24 15.35 1.26
CA SER A 282 -3.47 15.22 2.06
C SER A 282 -4.01 13.80 2.22
N LEU A 283 -3.51 12.80 1.49
CA LEU A 283 -3.83 11.41 1.83
C LEU A 283 -3.37 11.06 3.25
N THR A 284 -2.39 11.78 3.80
CA THR A 284 -1.98 11.69 5.22
C THR A 284 -3.18 11.74 6.16
N LYS A 285 -4.17 12.59 5.86
CA LYS A 285 -5.38 12.74 6.69
C LYS A 285 -6.11 11.43 6.88
N ILE A 286 -6.31 10.68 5.78
CA ILE A 286 -7.08 9.43 5.82
C ILE A 286 -6.21 8.19 6.05
N LEU A 287 -4.89 8.28 5.87
CA LEU A 287 -4.00 7.13 6.04
C LEU A 287 -3.28 7.13 7.39
N ALA A 288 -3.14 8.29 8.05
CA ALA A 288 -2.47 8.41 9.34
C ALA A 288 -3.40 8.95 10.45
N THR A 289 -3.93 10.16 10.29
CA THR A 289 -4.70 10.82 11.35
C THR A 289 -6.04 10.17 11.59
N LEU A 290 -6.80 9.91 10.53
CA LEU A 290 -8.17 9.39 10.63
C LEU A 290 -8.24 7.98 11.24
N PRO A 291 -7.40 7.00 10.88
CA PRO A 291 -7.45 5.68 11.50
C PRO A 291 -7.12 5.74 13.01
N GLU A 292 -6.22 6.61 13.45
CA GLU A 292 -5.98 6.82 14.88
C GLU A 292 -7.19 7.47 15.57
N LEU A 293 -7.86 8.43 14.96
CA LEU A 293 -9.09 9.00 15.49
C LEU A 293 -10.21 7.96 15.59
N MET A 294 -10.39 7.10 14.57
CA MET A 294 -11.37 6.00 14.64
C MET A 294 -11.05 5.02 15.77
N ARG A 295 -9.77 4.74 16.01
CA ARG A 295 -9.33 3.89 17.11
C ARG A 295 -9.60 4.53 18.46
N LEU A 296 -9.33 5.82 18.62
CA LEU A 296 -9.64 6.58 19.84
C LEU A 296 -11.15 6.69 20.06
N TYR A 297 -11.94 6.90 19.01
CA TYR A 297 -13.41 6.84 19.08
C TYR A 297 -13.90 5.47 19.60
N THR A 298 -13.37 4.38 19.06
CA THR A 298 -13.72 3.03 19.50
C THR A 298 -13.39 2.79 20.96
N LYS A 299 -12.30 3.39 21.47
CA LYS A 299 -11.93 3.36 22.90
C LYS A 299 -12.78 4.24 23.81
N GLY A 300 -13.60 5.09 23.24
CA GLY A 300 -14.42 6.03 23.98
C GLY A 300 -13.72 7.32 24.38
N ASP A 301 -12.55 7.60 23.77
CA ASP A 301 -11.76 8.80 24.08
C ASP A 301 -12.41 10.10 23.59
N PHE A 302 -13.33 10.02 22.65
CA PHE A 302 -14.20 11.13 22.22
C PHE A 302 -15.48 10.63 21.53
N ARG A 303 -16.43 11.57 21.31
CA ARG A 303 -17.68 11.40 20.57
C ARG A 303 -17.80 12.48 19.48
N PRO A 304 -18.58 12.28 18.41
CA PRO A 304 -18.75 13.29 17.35
C PRO A 304 -19.29 14.64 17.82
N ASN A 305 -20.04 14.66 18.91
CA ASN A 305 -20.59 15.87 19.49
C ASN A 305 -19.69 16.53 20.57
N ASP A 306 -18.61 15.88 20.96
CA ASP A 306 -17.62 16.50 21.86
C ASP A 306 -16.98 17.70 21.14
N THR A 307 -16.63 18.72 21.91
CA THR A 307 -16.03 19.95 21.40
C THR A 307 -14.50 19.87 21.41
N PHE A 308 -13.86 20.79 20.73
CA PHE A 308 -12.40 20.86 20.79
C PHE A 308 -11.86 21.16 22.20
N GLU A 309 -12.56 21.94 23.01
CA GLU A 309 -12.14 22.20 24.39
C GLU A 309 -12.22 20.95 25.27
N ASP A 310 -13.18 20.03 25.02
CA ASP A 310 -13.25 18.73 25.69
C ASP A 310 -12.01 17.87 25.40
N LEU A 311 -11.51 17.91 24.16
CA LEU A 311 -10.36 17.14 23.74
C LEU A 311 -9.03 17.81 24.15
N LEU A 312 -8.98 19.12 23.98
CA LEU A 312 -7.79 19.95 24.19
C LEU A 312 -8.17 21.18 25.05
N PRO A 313 -8.14 21.09 26.40
CA PRO A 313 -8.55 22.16 27.32
C PRO A 313 -7.90 23.53 27.08
N ARG A 314 -6.74 23.54 26.41
CA ARG A 314 -6.08 24.79 26.00
C ARG A 314 -6.91 25.67 25.05
N LEU A 315 -7.91 25.09 24.39
CA LEU A 315 -8.77 25.79 23.43
C LEU A 315 -10.00 26.45 24.06
N LYS A 316 -10.23 26.27 25.37
CA LYS A 316 -11.43 26.71 26.08
C LYS A 316 -11.75 28.19 25.86
N ASP A 317 -10.74 29.04 25.92
CA ASP A 317 -10.91 30.49 25.82
C ASP A 317 -10.67 31.03 24.37
N THR A 318 -10.69 30.11 23.39
CA THR A 318 -10.53 30.45 21.97
C THR A 318 -11.86 30.37 21.22
N ASN A 319 -11.94 31.02 20.06
CA ASN A 319 -13.10 30.92 19.17
C ASN A 319 -13.25 29.52 18.51
N LYS A 320 -12.36 28.54 18.83
CA LYS A 320 -12.38 27.17 18.33
C LYS A 320 -12.89 26.16 19.38
N GLY A 321 -12.87 26.53 20.67
CA GLY A 321 -13.18 25.61 21.78
C GLY A 321 -14.53 24.91 21.62
N GLY A 322 -15.58 25.66 21.34
CA GLY A 322 -16.95 25.13 21.22
C GLY A 322 -17.29 24.40 19.91
N MET A 323 -16.33 24.21 18.98
CA MET A 323 -16.57 23.48 17.72
C MET A 323 -16.65 21.98 17.96
N THR A 324 -17.71 21.34 17.48
CA THR A 324 -17.87 19.89 17.62
C THR A 324 -16.95 19.11 16.66
N MET A 325 -16.52 17.93 17.09
CA MET A 325 -15.72 17.03 16.24
C MET A 325 -16.40 16.70 14.91
N LYS A 326 -17.72 16.60 14.92
CA LYS A 326 -18.53 16.39 13.72
C LYS A 326 -18.39 17.54 12.73
N GLU A 327 -18.49 18.79 13.16
CA GLU A 327 -18.31 19.98 12.31
C GLU A 327 -16.90 20.06 11.77
N VAL A 328 -15.92 19.86 12.63
CA VAL A 328 -14.49 19.97 12.29
C VAL A 328 -14.07 18.91 11.28
N LEU A 329 -14.39 17.64 11.52
CA LEU A 329 -14.05 16.54 10.62
C LEU A 329 -14.79 16.61 9.28
N SER A 330 -15.94 17.31 9.22
CA SER A 330 -16.67 17.57 7.98
C SER A 330 -16.21 18.86 7.27
N HIS A 331 -15.18 19.55 7.74
CA HIS A 331 -14.76 20.86 7.25
C HIS A 331 -15.90 21.90 7.21
N TYR A 332 -16.73 21.92 8.26
CA TYR A 332 -17.91 22.77 8.40
C TYR A 332 -17.81 23.71 9.63
N ALA A 333 -16.60 23.83 10.19
CA ALA A 333 -16.32 24.54 11.45
C ALA A 333 -15.68 25.92 11.25
N GLN A 334 -15.90 26.57 10.11
CA GLN A 334 -15.50 27.96 9.83
C GLN A 334 -13.97 28.24 9.93
N PHE A 335 -13.11 27.23 9.94
CA PHE A 335 -11.67 27.42 9.85
C PHE A 335 -11.27 28.04 8.51
N GLN A 336 -10.24 28.91 8.51
CA GLN A 336 -9.52 29.27 7.30
C GLN A 336 -8.92 28.01 6.66
N SER A 337 -8.70 28.03 5.35
CA SER A 337 -8.17 26.85 4.65
C SER A 337 -6.77 26.47 5.14
N TRP A 338 -5.89 27.47 5.31
CA TRP A 338 -4.51 27.32 5.76
C TRP A 338 -3.94 28.67 6.22
N ILE A 339 -2.79 28.63 6.90
CA ILE A 339 -2.03 29.82 7.31
C ILE A 339 -0.58 29.66 6.83
N PRO A 340 -0.01 30.63 6.11
CA PRO A 340 1.38 30.57 5.65
C PRO A 340 2.34 30.91 6.80
N PHE A 341 2.56 29.96 7.71
CA PHE A 341 3.39 30.14 8.91
C PHE A 341 4.82 30.52 8.59
N PHE A 342 5.36 30.05 7.47
CA PHE A 342 6.72 30.30 7.03
C PHE A 342 6.98 31.77 6.63
N ASN A 343 5.98 32.55 6.23
CA ASN A 343 6.17 33.91 5.75
C ASN A 343 6.91 34.81 6.76
N GLN A 344 6.65 34.63 8.05
CA GLN A 344 7.31 35.42 9.10
C GLN A 344 8.76 35.00 9.36
N THR A 345 9.21 33.92 8.79
CA THR A 345 10.57 33.38 8.95
C THR A 345 11.47 33.72 7.78
N LEU A 346 10.96 34.50 6.83
CA LEU A 346 11.67 34.92 5.62
C LEU A 346 11.89 36.43 5.59
N ASP A 347 12.98 36.83 4.96
CA ASP A 347 13.26 38.21 4.65
C ASP A 347 12.41 38.73 3.45
N LYS A 348 12.56 40.01 3.12
CA LYS A 348 11.88 40.65 1.97
C LYS A 348 12.20 39.98 0.61
N ASN A 349 13.29 39.24 0.51
CA ASN A 349 13.73 38.52 -0.68
C ASN A 349 13.33 37.04 -0.64
N LYS A 350 12.47 36.65 0.29
CA LYS A 350 12.03 35.28 0.54
C LYS A 350 13.16 34.31 0.92
N LYS A 351 14.22 34.83 1.56
CA LYS A 351 15.30 33.99 2.10
C LYS A 351 15.06 33.68 3.58
N PRO A 352 15.38 32.47 4.04
CA PRO A 352 15.32 32.11 5.46
C PRO A 352 16.15 33.06 6.34
N LEU A 353 15.53 33.60 7.38
CA LEU A 353 16.17 34.52 8.32
C LEU A 353 17.06 33.73 9.30
N PRO A 354 18.31 34.15 9.57
CA PRO A 354 19.22 33.43 10.49
C PRO A 354 18.72 33.33 11.92
N GLU A 355 17.81 34.19 12.36
CA GLU A 355 17.16 34.10 13.68
C GLU A 355 16.19 32.91 13.80
N PHE A 356 15.71 32.39 12.68
CA PHE A 356 14.81 31.21 12.61
C PHE A 356 15.48 29.96 12.08
N TYR A 357 16.58 30.08 11.33
CA TYR A 357 17.18 28.92 10.66
C TYR A 357 18.69 28.84 10.80
N SER A 358 19.17 27.60 10.94
CA SER A 358 20.59 27.22 10.85
C SER A 358 20.79 26.22 9.72
N THR A 359 21.99 26.18 9.17
CA THR A 359 22.40 25.12 8.21
C THR A 359 22.90 23.84 8.87
N THR A 360 23.11 23.87 10.19
CA THR A 360 23.56 22.74 11.00
C THR A 360 22.60 22.52 12.17
N PRO A 361 22.35 21.25 12.58
CA PRO A 361 21.53 20.96 13.75
C PRO A 361 22.23 21.38 15.03
N SER A 362 21.43 21.83 16.01
CA SER A 362 21.88 22.09 17.39
C SER A 362 20.66 22.08 18.33
N ASP A 363 20.87 22.16 19.63
CA ASP A 363 19.77 22.27 20.60
C ASP A 363 18.88 23.48 20.34
N SER A 364 19.46 24.59 19.86
CA SER A 364 18.71 25.78 19.48
C SER A 364 18.00 25.66 18.12
N PHE A 365 18.41 24.74 17.25
CA PHE A 365 17.87 24.49 15.92
C PHE A 365 17.67 23.00 15.66
N PRO A 366 16.75 22.34 16.41
CA PRO A 366 16.60 20.89 16.38
C PRO A 366 15.73 20.38 15.23
N THR A 367 14.87 21.22 14.61
CA THR A 367 13.82 20.77 13.69
C THR A 367 14.25 20.88 12.24
N GLN A 368 14.56 19.77 11.60
CA GLN A 368 14.88 19.76 10.17
C GLN A 368 13.65 20.03 9.31
N VAL A 369 13.70 21.03 8.43
CA VAL A 369 12.61 21.40 7.51
C VAL A 369 12.92 21.10 6.04
N ALA A 370 14.21 20.97 5.71
CA ALA A 370 14.73 20.53 4.42
C ALA A 370 16.21 20.12 4.58
N LYS A 371 16.88 19.75 3.48
CA LYS A 371 18.32 19.45 3.51
C LYS A 371 19.09 20.70 4.00
N ASP A 372 19.94 20.50 4.99
CA ASP A 372 20.79 21.55 5.57
C ASP A 372 20.01 22.83 5.96
N LEU A 373 18.77 22.65 6.44
CA LEU A 373 17.92 23.74 6.94
C LEU A 373 17.16 23.29 8.18
N TYR A 374 17.51 23.90 9.32
CA TYR A 374 17.01 23.56 10.65
C TYR A 374 16.33 24.74 11.31
N LEU A 375 15.09 24.57 11.70
CA LEU A 375 14.27 25.57 12.37
C LEU A 375 14.57 25.64 13.86
N ARG A 376 14.52 26.83 14.43
CA ARG A 376 14.75 27.09 15.85
C ARG A 376 13.76 26.36 16.75
N GLU A 377 14.22 26.03 17.95
CA GLU A 377 13.40 25.49 19.03
C GLU A 377 12.21 26.42 19.36
N GLY A 378 11.10 25.85 19.83
CA GLY A 378 9.92 26.60 20.28
C GLY A 378 9.06 27.21 19.17
N PHE A 379 9.46 27.16 17.88
CA PHE A 379 8.66 27.73 16.81
C PHE A 379 7.30 27.03 16.64
N THR A 380 7.24 25.74 16.95
CA THR A 380 5.99 24.96 16.92
C THR A 380 4.90 25.57 17.79
N ASP A 381 5.24 26.11 18.97
CA ASP A 381 4.26 26.77 19.84
C ASP A 381 3.69 28.03 19.20
N SER A 382 4.51 28.76 18.43
CA SER A 382 4.05 29.91 17.64
C SER A 382 3.06 29.53 16.56
N ILE A 383 3.22 28.35 15.94
CA ILE A 383 2.26 27.80 14.96
C ILE A 383 0.90 27.59 15.63
N TYR A 384 0.86 26.87 16.76
CA TYR A 384 -0.38 26.58 17.48
C TYR A 384 -1.03 27.88 18.00
N LYS A 385 -0.24 28.81 18.55
CA LYS A 385 -0.75 30.12 18.98
C LYS A 385 -1.41 30.87 17.82
N ARG A 386 -0.79 30.89 16.63
CA ARG A 386 -1.37 31.56 15.45
C ARG A 386 -2.65 30.90 14.96
N ILE A 387 -2.79 29.57 15.13
CA ILE A 387 -4.05 28.91 14.84
C ILE A 387 -5.09 29.30 15.89
N ASP A 388 -4.73 29.28 17.19
CA ASP A 388 -5.61 29.68 18.30
C ASP A 388 -6.17 31.11 18.09
N ASP A 389 -5.30 32.05 17.74
CA ASP A 389 -5.64 33.46 17.56
C ASP A 389 -6.31 33.76 16.20
N SER A 390 -6.32 32.84 15.25
CA SER A 390 -6.83 33.08 13.90
C SER A 390 -8.34 33.35 13.89
N ASN A 391 -8.76 34.26 13.00
CA ASN A 391 -10.18 34.54 12.80
C ASN A 391 -10.87 33.37 12.08
N LEU A 392 -12.14 33.14 12.43
CA LEU A 392 -13.02 32.26 11.68
C LEU A 392 -13.56 32.96 10.43
N ILE A 393 -13.92 32.19 9.40
CA ILE A 393 -14.67 32.74 8.27
C ILE A 393 -16.08 33.13 8.73
N LYS A 394 -16.64 34.18 8.11
CA LYS A 394 -17.94 34.74 8.52
C LYS A 394 -19.09 33.73 8.37
N ASP A 395 -19.14 33.05 7.22
CA ASP A 395 -20.25 32.16 6.89
C ASP A 395 -19.94 30.73 7.31
N LYS A 396 -20.91 30.07 7.96
CA LYS A 396 -20.82 28.63 8.25
C LYS A 396 -21.15 27.84 6.98
N LYS A 397 -20.11 27.40 6.28
CA LYS A 397 -20.20 26.65 5.03
C LYS A 397 -19.06 25.66 4.90
N TYR A 398 -19.17 24.75 3.96
CA TYR A 398 -18.06 23.89 3.61
C TYR A 398 -16.86 24.73 3.15
N LEU A 399 -15.77 24.60 3.88
CA LEU A 399 -14.46 25.10 3.47
C LEU A 399 -13.38 24.12 3.94
N TYR A 400 -12.71 23.49 2.98
CA TYR A 400 -11.62 22.58 3.27
C TYR A 400 -10.51 23.31 4.04
N SER A 401 -10.07 22.73 5.17
CA SER A 401 -9.05 23.31 6.04
C SER A 401 -8.05 22.26 6.52
N ASP A 402 -6.77 22.59 6.49
CA ASP A 402 -5.69 21.80 7.08
C ASP A 402 -5.55 22.07 8.59
N LEU A 403 -5.97 23.24 9.08
CA LEU A 403 -5.71 23.69 10.45
C LEU A 403 -6.21 22.76 11.54
N PRO A 404 -7.41 22.14 11.45
CA PRO A 404 -7.87 21.19 12.46
C PRO A 404 -6.94 20.00 12.67
N TYR A 405 -6.22 19.57 11.62
CA TYR A 405 -5.36 18.40 11.66
C TYR A 405 -4.07 18.62 12.45
N TYR A 406 -3.68 19.88 12.69
CA TYR A 406 -2.65 20.23 13.67
C TYR A 406 -3.10 19.83 15.08
N TYR A 407 -4.35 20.16 15.44
CA TYR A 407 -4.91 19.81 16.74
C TYR A 407 -5.16 18.30 16.87
N PHE A 408 -5.57 17.62 15.81
CA PHE A 408 -5.75 16.18 15.84
C PHE A 408 -4.42 15.45 16.10
N LYS A 409 -3.30 15.95 15.54
CA LYS A 409 -1.96 15.46 15.87
C LYS A 409 -1.70 15.56 17.38
N LEU A 410 -1.89 16.74 17.97
CA LEU A 410 -1.70 16.94 19.42
C LEU A 410 -2.59 15.99 20.26
N PHE A 411 -3.86 15.87 19.87
CA PHE A 411 -4.80 15.00 20.58
C PHE A 411 -4.39 13.53 20.52
N ILE A 412 -4.00 13.05 19.35
CA ILE A 412 -3.53 11.67 19.16
C ILE A 412 -2.27 11.42 20.00
N GLU A 413 -1.28 12.32 19.93
CA GLU A 413 -0.02 12.19 20.67
C GLU A 413 -0.25 12.25 22.20
N LYS A 414 -1.14 13.12 22.65
CA LYS A 414 -1.55 13.18 24.08
C LYS A 414 -2.18 11.86 24.55
N LYS A 415 -3.05 11.25 23.73
CA LYS A 415 -3.78 10.01 24.09
C LYS A 415 -2.92 8.77 23.94
N THR A 416 -2.09 8.70 22.92
CA THR A 416 -1.25 7.52 22.65
C THR A 416 0.06 7.52 23.42
N LYS A 417 0.48 8.68 23.95
CA LYS A 417 1.80 8.92 24.57
C LYS A 417 2.96 8.60 23.62
N LYS A 418 2.73 8.78 22.30
CA LYS A 418 3.69 8.53 21.24
C LYS A 418 3.57 9.60 20.18
N PRO A 419 4.69 9.99 19.52
CA PRO A 419 4.64 10.77 18.29
C PRO A 419 3.74 10.10 17.25
N LEU A 420 3.06 10.89 16.42
CA LEU A 420 2.08 10.39 15.45
C LEU A 420 2.68 9.32 14.51
N GLN A 421 3.91 9.53 14.01
CA GLN A 421 4.60 8.58 13.13
C GLN A 421 4.84 7.22 13.79
N GLU A 422 5.13 7.19 15.09
CA GLU A 422 5.30 5.95 15.84
C GLU A 422 3.96 5.27 16.12
N ALA A 423 2.93 6.06 16.43
CA ALA A 423 1.60 5.55 16.72
C ALA A 423 1.04 4.79 15.50
N VAL A 424 1.07 5.39 14.30
CA VAL A 424 0.55 4.76 13.09
C VAL A 424 1.38 3.55 12.63
N GLN A 425 2.71 3.62 12.78
CA GLN A 425 3.57 2.47 12.51
C GLN A 425 3.20 1.28 13.41
N LYS A 426 3.01 1.53 14.71
CA LYS A 426 2.69 0.49 15.70
C LYS A 426 1.28 -0.07 15.53
N HIS A 427 0.28 0.79 15.28
CA HIS A 427 -1.12 0.38 15.33
C HIS A 427 -1.65 -0.12 13.99
N PHE A 428 -0.97 0.22 12.88
CA PHE A 428 -1.43 -0.11 11.54
C PHE A 428 -0.32 -0.69 10.65
N TYR A 429 0.68 0.12 10.23
CA TYR A 429 1.48 -0.17 9.05
C TYR A 429 2.31 -1.45 9.16
N ARG A 430 2.94 -1.70 10.32
CA ARG A 430 3.80 -2.89 10.49
C ARG A 430 3.02 -4.19 10.34
N GLU A 431 1.89 -4.32 11.02
CA GLU A 431 1.09 -5.54 10.99
C GLU A 431 0.32 -5.71 9.67
N LEU A 432 -0.12 -4.59 9.03
CA LEU A 432 -0.69 -4.61 7.68
C LEU A 432 0.31 -5.07 6.62
N GLY A 433 1.60 -5.03 6.91
CA GLY A 433 2.65 -5.21 5.92
C GLY A 433 2.81 -4.02 4.97
N ALA A 434 2.39 -2.82 5.38
CA ALA A 434 2.56 -1.57 4.66
C ALA A 434 3.89 -0.92 5.03
N TYR A 435 5.00 -1.63 4.80
CA TYR A 435 6.31 -1.27 5.33
C TYR A 435 6.98 -0.08 4.62
N GLN A 436 6.50 0.31 3.43
CA GLN A 436 6.97 1.49 2.70
C GLN A 436 6.11 2.74 2.99
N LEU A 437 5.03 2.61 3.78
CA LEU A 437 4.23 3.74 4.23
C LEU A 437 4.87 4.34 5.49
N THR A 438 5.35 5.60 5.40
CA THR A 438 6.14 6.21 6.47
C THR A 438 6.13 7.73 6.42
N TYR A 439 6.31 8.36 7.57
CA TYR A 439 6.85 9.71 7.67
C TYR A 439 8.38 9.64 7.57
N LEU A 440 9.03 10.76 7.28
CA LEU A 440 10.49 10.92 7.26
C LEU A 440 11.19 9.80 6.46
N PRO A 441 10.89 9.65 5.16
CA PRO A 441 11.31 8.49 4.39
C PRO A 441 12.84 8.36 4.26
N LEU A 442 13.62 9.44 4.40
CA LEU A 442 15.08 9.42 4.33
C LEU A 442 15.73 8.66 5.50
N GLU A 443 15.02 8.48 6.63
CA GLU A 443 15.50 7.66 7.74
C GLU A 443 15.44 6.16 7.44
N ARG A 444 14.71 5.76 6.41
CA ARG A 444 14.40 4.35 6.13
C ARG A 444 14.76 3.88 4.73
N PHE A 445 14.78 4.79 3.77
CA PHE A 445 14.91 4.44 2.34
C PHE A 445 15.97 5.30 1.66
N PRO A 446 16.70 4.71 0.69
CA PRO A 446 17.61 5.47 -0.16
C PRO A 446 16.88 6.58 -0.91
N ILE A 447 17.49 7.76 -1.02
CA ILE A 447 16.95 8.91 -1.74
C ILE A 447 16.59 8.58 -3.21
N ALA A 448 17.31 7.65 -3.82
CA ALA A 448 17.06 7.19 -5.19
C ALA A 448 15.69 6.52 -5.38
N ASN A 449 15.06 6.04 -4.30
CA ASN A 449 13.72 5.46 -4.34
C ASN A 449 12.61 6.50 -4.15
N ILE A 450 12.94 7.75 -3.89
CA ILE A 450 11.96 8.78 -3.54
C ILE A 450 11.79 9.74 -4.70
N ALA A 451 10.55 9.93 -5.17
CA ALA A 451 10.23 10.92 -6.17
C ALA A 451 10.33 12.35 -5.57
N PRO A 452 10.98 13.31 -6.22
CA PRO A 452 11.00 14.70 -5.75
C PRO A 452 9.59 15.30 -5.84
N ALA A 453 9.21 16.08 -4.85
CA ALA A 453 7.90 16.72 -4.79
C ALA A 453 7.87 18.08 -5.52
N GLU A 454 8.91 18.90 -5.38
CA GLU A 454 9.01 20.21 -6.01
C GLU A 454 10.47 20.70 -6.04
N ASP A 455 10.85 21.51 -7.01
CA ASP A 455 12.01 22.40 -6.93
C ASP A 455 11.53 23.74 -6.37
N GLU A 456 11.36 23.78 -5.04
CA GLU A 456 10.68 24.85 -4.35
C GLU A 456 11.50 26.14 -4.31
N LYS A 457 10.90 27.28 -4.71
CA LYS A 457 11.55 28.59 -4.78
C LYS A 457 11.07 29.61 -3.74
N THR A 458 10.00 29.29 -2.99
CA THR A 458 9.30 30.27 -2.15
C THR A 458 9.71 30.25 -0.68
N PHE A 459 10.19 29.12 -0.15
CA PHE A 459 10.50 28.98 1.26
C PHE A 459 11.89 28.34 1.48
N ARG A 460 12.10 27.10 1.01
CA ARG A 460 13.33 26.33 1.28
C ARG A 460 14.41 26.49 0.21
N GLY A 461 14.03 26.97 -0.98
CA GLY A 461 14.95 27.29 -2.06
C GLY A 461 15.73 26.12 -2.64
N GLN A 462 15.17 24.92 -2.61
CA GLN A 462 15.84 23.68 -3.03
C GLN A 462 14.87 22.61 -3.55
N GLU A 463 15.41 21.57 -4.20
CA GLU A 463 14.63 20.37 -4.55
C GLU A 463 14.19 19.65 -3.28
N LEU A 464 12.90 19.37 -3.19
CA LEU A 464 12.29 18.62 -2.10
C LEU A 464 12.18 17.13 -2.47
N ARG A 465 13.19 16.35 -2.10
CA ARG A 465 13.24 14.91 -2.29
C ARG A 465 13.41 14.22 -0.94
N GLY A 466 12.34 13.55 -0.48
CA GLY A 466 12.29 12.94 0.85
C GLY A 466 11.95 13.90 1.98
N TYR A 467 11.75 15.16 1.68
CA TYR A 467 11.19 16.18 2.58
C TYR A 467 9.77 16.50 2.14
N VAL A 468 8.86 16.67 3.12
CA VAL A 468 7.45 16.93 2.85
C VAL A 468 7.26 18.20 2.02
N HIS A 469 6.38 18.12 1.01
CA HIS A 469 6.04 19.28 0.17
C HIS A 469 5.38 20.41 0.98
N ASP A 470 4.42 20.05 1.85
CA ASP A 470 3.66 21.00 2.66
C ASP A 470 4.57 21.78 3.61
N GLN A 471 4.54 23.12 3.51
CA GLN A 471 5.39 24.00 4.29
C GLN A 471 5.04 23.96 5.79
N GLY A 472 3.75 23.86 6.12
CA GLY A 472 3.31 23.77 7.51
C GLY A 472 3.74 22.47 8.19
N ALA A 473 3.63 21.34 7.49
CA ALA A 473 4.13 20.07 7.98
C ALA A 473 5.66 20.06 8.10
N ALA A 474 6.39 20.72 7.18
CA ALA A 474 7.83 20.89 7.27
C ALA A 474 8.24 21.61 8.56
N LEU A 475 7.54 22.69 8.92
CA LEU A 475 7.76 23.42 10.17
C LEU A 475 7.43 22.61 11.44
N LEU A 476 6.73 21.48 11.29
CA LEU A 476 6.52 20.48 12.34
C LEU A 476 7.54 19.33 12.27
N GLY A 477 8.66 19.51 11.58
CA GLY A 477 9.68 18.48 11.41
C GLY A 477 9.28 17.35 10.44
N GLY A 478 8.39 17.63 9.47
CA GLY A 478 7.94 16.67 8.47
C GLY A 478 6.77 15.78 8.91
N VAL A 479 6.31 15.89 10.16
CA VAL A 479 5.23 15.06 10.72
C VAL A 479 4.01 15.90 11.02
N GLY A 480 3.16 16.11 10.03
CA GLY A 480 1.87 16.77 10.19
C GLY A 480 0.70 15.79 10.26
N GLY A 481 -0.40 16.18 10.91
CA GLY A 481 -1.65 15.41 10.85
C GLY A 481 -2.36 15.54 9.49
N HIS A 482 -2.03 16.61 8.74
CA HIS A 482 -2.63 16.96 7.44
C HIS A 482 -1.78 16.54 6.25
N ALA A 483 -0.46 16.41 6.41
CA ALA A 483 0.53 16.08 5.38
C ALA A 483 1.81 15.50 6.01
N GLY A 484 2.71 14.96 5.19
CA GLY A 484 4.01 14.44 5.62
C GLY A 484 4.16 12.92 5.50
N LEU A 485 3.11 12.21 5.15
CA LEU A 485 3.18 10.78 4.88
C LEU A 485 3.68 10.53 3.45
N PHE A 486 4.55 9.54 3.33
CA PHE A 486 5.09 9.03 2.07
C PHE A 486 4.76 7.55 1.89
N GLY A 487 4.68 7.08 0.64
CA GLY A 487 4.41 5.67 0.40
C GLY A 487 4.31 5.28 -1.06
N THR A 488 4.03 4.00 -1.30
CA THR A 488 3.80 3.37 -2.60
C THR A 488 2.32 3.09 -2.81
N ALA A 489 1.90 2.84 -4.05
CA ALA A 489 0.51 2.51 -4.36
C ALA A 489 0.04 1.22 -3.69
N ASP A 490 0.92 0.22 -3.56
CA ASP A 490 0.59 -1.04 -2.89
C ASP A 490 0.25 -0.83 -1.41
N ASP A 491 1.03 -0.04 -0.70
CA ASP A 491 0.80 0.16 0.74
C ASP A 491 -0.41 1.07 1.02
N VAL A 492 -0.65 2.06 0.15
CA VAL A 492 -1.89 2.84 0.20
C VAL A 492 -3.10 1.94 -0.07
N ALA A 493 -3.00 1.01 -1.04
CA ALA A 493 -4.09 0.07 -1.34
C ALA A 493 -4.41 -0.86 -0.17
N LYS A 494 -3.41 -1.32 0.61
CA LYS A 494 -3.63 -2.13 1.83
C LYS A 494 -4.48 -1.39 2.86
N MET A 495 -4.18 -0.10 3.10
CA MET A 495 -4.97 0.74 4.00
C MET A 495 -6.40 0.95 3.48
N MET A 496 -6.56 1.24 2.18
CA MET A 496 -7.88 1.42 1.58
C MET A 496 -8.69 0.12 1.57
N GLN A 497 -8.03 -1.03 1.36
CA GLN A 497 -8.67 -2.35 1.44
C GLN A 497 -9.11 -2.68 2.87
N MET A 498 -8.30 -2.33 3.88
CA MET A 498 -8.68 -2.47 5.29
C MET A 498 -9.97 -1.69 5.59
N TYR A 499 -10.09 -0.45 5.10
CA TYR A 499 -11.33 0.32 5.22
C TYR A 499 -12.50 -0.34 4.48
N LEU A 500 -12.27 -0.79 3.23
CA LEU A 500 -13.28 -1.47 2.42
C LEU A 500 -13.82 -2.71 3.12
N GLN A 501 -12.96 -3.45 3.80
CA GLN A 501 -13.29 -4.63 4.62
C GLN A 501 -13.74 -4.26 6.04
N LYS A 502 -14.23 -3.03 6.24
CA LYS A 502 -14.81 -2.55 7.49
C LYS A 502 -13.87 -2.67 8.69
N GLY A 503 -12.57 -2.53 8.46
CA GLY A 503 -11.53 -2.54 9.49
C GLY A 503 -10.77 -3.85 9.66
N TYR A 504 -11.08 -4.86 8.86
CA TYR A 504 -10.40 -6.17 8.88
C TYR A 504 -9.36 -6.26 7.77
N TYR A 505 -8.16 -6.79 8.08
CA TYR A 505 -7.13 -7.11 7.08
C TYR A 505 -6.09 -8.06 7.68
N GLY A 506 -5.63 -9.04 6.90
CA GLY A 506 -4.52 -9.92 7.31
C GLY A 506 -4.78 -10.78 8.55
N GLY A 507 -6.05 -11.05 8.86
CA GLY A 507 -6.44 -11.83 10.03
C GLY A 507 -6.66 -10.99 11.31
N THR A 508 -6.55 -9.67 11.21
CA THR A 508 -6.66 -8.73 12.35
C THR A 508 -7.76 -7.70 12.14
N TRP A 509 -8.48 -7.38 13.20
CA TRP A 509 -9.39 -6.25 13.26
C TRP A 509 -8.64 -5.02 13.78
N TYR A 510 -8.37 -4.06 12.90
CA TYR A 510 -7.72 -2.77 13.24
C TYR A 510 -8.72 -1.74 13.74
N LEU A 511 -9.91 -1.73 13.14
CA LEU A 511 -10.98 -0.80 13.42
C LEU A 511 -12.32 -1.54 13.54
N GLN A 512 -13.24 -0.97 14.30
CA GLN A 512 -14.60 -1.51 14.38
C GLN A 512 -15.43 -1.07 13.16
N PRO A 513 -16.30 -1.95 12.61
CA PRO A 513 -17.15 -1.62 11.47
C PRO A 513 -18.00 -0.36 11.68
N GLN A 514 -18.53 -0.18 12.89
CA GLN A 514 -19.35 0.97 13.26
C GLN A 514 -18.58 2.29 13.21
N ALA A 515 -17.27 2.29 13.52
CA ALA A 515 -16.44 3.48 13.41
C ALA A 515 -16.29 3.87 11.92
N ILE A 516 -15.98 2.93 11.04
CA ILE A 516 -15.87 3.22 9.61
C ILE A 516 -17.19 3.71 9.03
N GLN A 517 -18.32 3.09 9.39
CA GLN A 517 -19.64 3.51 8.96
C GLN A 517 -19.94 4.95 9.40
N LEU A 518 -19.69 5.26 10.67
CA LEU A 518 -19.90 6.61 11.22
C LEU A 518 -19.06 7.65 10.48
N PHE A 519 -17.76 7.37 10.32
CA PHE A 519 -16.82 8.31 9.69
C PHE A 519 -17.06 8.46 8.18
N ASN A 520 -17.67 7.49 7.53
CA ASN A 520 -18.10 7.58 6.14
C ASN A 520 -19.47 8.27 5.97
N THR A 521 -20.21 8.53 7.04
CA THR A 521 -21.53 9.16 6.97
C THR A 521 -21.41 10.64 6.65
N CYS A 522 -22.16 11.10 5.65
CA CYS A 522 -22.28 12.52 5.32
C CYS A 522 -23.26 13.20 6.28
N ASN A 523 -22.74 14.09 7.13
CA ASN A 523 -23.55 14.72 8.17
C ASN A 523 -24.22 16.04 7.75
N TYR A 524 -23.70 16.68 6.70
CA TYR A 524 -24.14 18.01 6.23
C TYR A 524 -24.43 18.00 4.72
N CYS A 525 -24.93 16.87 4.20
CA CYS A 525 -25.28 16.74 2.79
C CYS A 525 -26.41 17.69 2.37
N THR A 526 -27.37 17.91 3.23
CA THR A 526 -28.52 18.83 3.04
C THR A 526 -28.05 20.29 2.92
N GLU A 527 -26.90 20.62 3.53
CA GLU A 527 -26.28 21.94 3.48
C GLU A 527 -25.24 22.04 2.32
N GLY A 528 -25.26 21.08 1.38
CA GLY A 528 -24.38 21.05 0.23
C GLY A 528 -22.93 20.62 0.53
N ASN A 529 -22.67 20.08 1.71
CA ASN A 529 -21.37 19.56 2.11
C ASN A 529 -21.34 18.04 2.01
N ARG A 530 -20.67 17.51 0.98
CA ARG A 530 -20.59 16.07 0.69
C ARG A 530 -19.71 15.27 1.67
N ARG A 531 -18.93 15.90 2.54
CA ARG A 531 -17.92 15.22 3.38
C ARG A 531 -18.51 14.25 4.40
N GLY A 532 -17.83 13.12 4.59
CA GLY A 532 -17.93 12.34 5.81
C GLY A 532 -17.09 12.96 6.93
N LEU A 533 -16.90 12.23 8.03
CA LEU A 533 -16.00 12.67 9.10
C LEU A 533 -14.55 12.35 8.72
N GLY A 534 -13.93 13.26 7.97
CA GLY A 534 -12.55 13.16 7.47
C GLY A 534 -12.42 12.61 6.06
N PHE A 535 -13.30 11.72 5.62
CA PHE A 535 -13.30 11.25 4.24
C PHE A 535 -13.90 12.28 3.28
N ASP A 536 -13.36 12.35 2.06
CA ASP A 536 -14.02 12.98 0.92
C ASP A 536 -15.01 11.99 0.28
N LYS A 537 -16.08 12.51 -0.30
CA LYS A 537 -17.14 11.74 -0.94
C LYS A 537 -17.39 12.23 -2.36
N PRO A 538 -18.01 11.41 -3.22
CA PRO A 538 -18.25 11.82 -4.60
C PRO A 538 -19.22 13.00 -4.69
N GLN A 539 -19.06 13.75 -5.75
CA GLN A 539 -20.08 14.66 -6.22
C GLN A 539 -20.85 13.97 -7.34
N LEU A 540 -22.13 13.66 -7.07
CA LEU A 540 -22.93 12.90 -8.02
C LEU A 540 -23.26 13.71 -9.28
N GLY A 541 -23.32 13.00 -10.42
CA GLY A 541 -23.76 13.54 -11.69
C GLY A 541 -22.77 14.44 -12.41
N LYS A 542 -21.60 14.75 -11.82
CA LYS A 542 -20.55 15.53 -12.47
C LYS A 542 -19.17 15.17 -11.90
N ALA A 543 -18.15 15.46 -12.66
CA ALA A 543 -16.77 15.35 -12.19
C ALA A 543 -16.52 16.32 -11.00
N GLY A 544 -15.85 15.80 -9.98
CA GLY A 544 -15.43 16.51 -8.79
C GLY A 544 -14.12 15.90 -8.32
N PRO A 545 -14.03 15.44 -7.05
CA PRO A 545 -12.89 14.60 -6.63
C PRO A 545 -12.84 13.28 -7.39
N THR A 546 -14.00 12.80 -7.90
CA THR A 546 -14.19 11.56 -8.67
C THR A 546 -14.78 11.85 -10.06
N CYS A 547 -14.94 10.81 -10.89
CA CYS A 547 -15.57 10.89 -12.22
C CYS A 547 -17.07 11.27 -12.19
N GLY A 548 -17.73 11.27 -11.02
CA GLY A 548 -19.18 11.38 -10.93
C GLY A 548 -19.95 10.09 -11.26
N CYS A 549 -19.21 9.01 -11.56
CA CYS A 549 -19.74 7.69 -11.92
C CYS A 549 -19.73 6.68 -10.76
N VAL A 550 -19.30 7.10 -9.57
CA VAL A 550 -19.16 6.25 -8.38
C VAL A 550 -20.34 6.41 -7.42
N PRO A 551 -20.72 5.37 -6.66
CA PRO A 551 -21.82 5.46 -5.70
C PRO A 551 -21.47 6.37 -4.52
N MET A 552 -22.52 6.91 -3.86
CA MET A 552 -22.38 7.86 -2.76
C MET A 552 -21.74 7.23 -1.51
N GLU A 553 -21.82 5.93 -1.37
CA GLU A 553 -21.17 5.15 -0.31
C GLU A 553 -19.66 5.13 -0.41
N SER A 554 -19.14 5.41 -1.61
CA SER A 554 -17.68 5.45 -1.84
C SER A 554 -17.03 6.62 -1.11
N PHE A 555 -15.75 6.47 -0.80
CA PHE A 555 -15.00 7.42 -0.01
C PHE A 555 -13.50 7.38 -0.33
N GLY A 556 -12.83 8.46 -0.03
CA GLY A 556 -11.38 8.55 -0.25
C GLY A 556 -10.86 9.94 0.03
N HIS A 557 -9.77 10.29 -0.61
CA HIS A 557 -9.21 11.65 -0.60
C HIS A 557 -8.30 11.91 -1.81
N THR A 558 -8.09 13.18 -2.12
CA THR A 558 -7.09 13.64 -3.08
C THR A 558 -5.91 14.28 -2.36
N GLY A 559 -4.72 14.27 -2.97
CA GLY A 559 -3.54 14.97 -2.46
C GLY A 559 -3.07 16.07 -3.41
N PHE A 560 -2.46 17.11 -2.85
CA PHE A 560 -1.98 18.27 -3.60
C PHE A 560 -0.91 17.89 -4.64
N THR A 561 -0.05 16.95 -4.32
CA THR A 561 0.99 16.37 -5.20
C THR A 561 0.44 15.58 -6.39
N GLY A 562 -0.89 15.50 -6.53
CA GLY A 562 -1.56 14.78 -7.61
C GLY A 562 -2.05 13.39 -7.20
N THR A 563 -1.82 13.00 -5.96
CA THR A 563 -2.21 11.69 -5.41
C THR A 563 -3.73 11.56 -5.22
N PHE A 564 -4.20 10.31 -5.23
CA PHE A 564 -5.61 9.96 -5.08
C PHE A 564 -5.72 8.52 -4.55
N ALA A 565 -6.60 8.31 -3.57
CA ALA A 565 -6.94 6.99 -3.08
C ALA A 565 -8.45 6.94 -2.82
N TRP A 566 -9.12 5.93 -3.36
CA TRP A 566 -10.58 5.82 -3.29
C TRP A 566 -11.04 4.38 -3.12
N ALA A 567 -12.03 4.17 -2.25
CA ALA A 567 -12.67 2.88 -2.01
C ALA A 567 -14.17 2.98 -2.29
N ASP A 568 -14.70 1.98 -2.98
CA ASP A 568 -16.12 1.82 -3.29
C ASP A 568 -16.63 0.52 -2.68
N PRO A 569 -17.39 0.58 -1.59
CA PRO A 569 -17.91 -0.61 -0.93
C PRO A 569 -19.04 -1.33 -1.67
N ILE A 570 -19.68 -0.68 -2.64
CA ILE A 570 -20.78 -1.29 -3.42
C ILE A 570 -20.21 -2.19 -4.52
N ASN A 571 -19.18 -1.70 -5.24
CA ASN A 571 -18.54 -2.44 -6.33
C ASN A 571 -17.28 -3.19 -5.86
N GLU A 572 -16.92 -3.08 -4.58
CA GLU A 572 -15.72 -3.65 -3.97
C GLU A 572 -14.43 -3.24 -4.70
N ILE A 573 -14.33 -1.95 -5.07
CA ILE A 573 -13.22 -1.39 -5.83
C ILE A 573 -12.35 -0.50 -4.95
N VAL A 574 -11.03 -0.66 -5.07
CA VAL A 574 -10.02 0.29 -4.57
C VAL A 574 -9.22 0.80 -5.77
N ILE A 575 -9.06 2.12 -5.86
CA ILE A 575 -8.22 2.78 -6.87
C ILE A 575 -7.21 3.65 -6.15
N VAL A 576 -5.93 3.47 -6.49
CA VAL A 576 -4.83 4.33 -6.03
C VAL A 576 -4.13 4.91 -7.24
N PHE A 577 -3.91 6.21 -7.23
CA PHE A 577 -3.15 6.95 -8.22
C PHE A 577 -2.15 7.84 -7.48
N LEU A 578 -0.86 7.57 -7.62
CA LEU A 578 0.21 8.37 -7.03
C LEU A 578 0.99 9.08 -8.13
N SER A 579 1.34 10.32 -7.91
CA SER A 579 2.16 11.13 -8.83
C SER A 579 2.87 12.25 -8.09
N ASN A 580 3.85 12.85 -8.73
CA ASN A 580 4.54 14.06 -8.26
C ASN A 580 4.33 15.23 -9.24
N ARG A 581 3.05 15.53 -9.57
CA ARG A 581 2.70 16.60 -10.52
C ARG A 581 3.28 17.97 -10.17
N THR A 582 3.58 18.16 -8.89
CA THR A 582 4.17 19.41 -8.37
C THR A 582 5.64 19.57 -8.73
N TYR A 583 6.28 18.56 -9.27
CA TYR A 583 7.65 18.64 -9.75
C TYR A 583 7.71 19.00 -11.25
N PRO A 584 8.54 19.96 -11.67
CA PRO A 584 9.42 20.79 -10.84
C PRO A 584 8.71 21.98 -10.17
N SER A 585 7.47 22.28 -10.52
CA SER A 585 6.72 23.42 -9.98
C SER A 585 5.28 23.08 -9.63
N ALA A 586 4.84 23.49 -8.44
CA ALA A 586 3.46 23.34 -7.96
C ALA A 586 2.42 24.10 -8.82
N GLU A 587 2.86 25.05 -9.62
CA GLU A 587 2.00 25.81 -10.58
C GLU A 587 1.49 24.94 -11.73
N ASN A 588 2.09 23.78 -11.96
CA ASN A 588 1.58 22.82 -12.95
C ASN A 588 0.25 22.21 -12.52
N LYS A 589 -0.84 22.69 -13.11
CA LYS A 589 -2.22 22.24 -12.85
C LYS A 589 -2.79 21.33 -13.97
N LEU A 590 -1.98 20.98 -14.98
CA LEU A 590 -2.45 20.23 -16.16
C LEU A 590 -3.09 18.89 -15.78
N LEU A 591 -2.49 18.11 -14.89
CA LEU A 591 -3.04 16.84 -14.43
C LEU A 591 -4.46 16.98 -13.84
N ILE A 592 -4.69 18.06 -13.09
CA ILE A 592 -5.98 18.35 -12.46
C ILE A 592 -6.97 18.87 -13.52
N ASN A 593 -6.55 19.83 -14.35
CA ASN A 593 -7.42 20.47 -15.36
C ASN A 593 -7.87 19.49 -16.45
N LYS A 594 -7.02 18.51 -16.78
CA LYS A 594 -7.32 17.44 -17.74
C LYS A 594 -8.05 16.25 -17.12
N LEU A 595 -8.39 16.33 -15.83
CA LEU A 595 -9.15 15.31 -15.08
C LEU A 595 -8.55 13.90 -15.19
N ILE A 596 -7.22 13.77 -15.19
CA ILE A 596 -6.53 12.49 -15.44
C ILE A 596 -6.99 11.41 -14.45
N ARG A 597 -7.05 11.73 -13.16
CA ARG A 597 -7.50 10.78 -12.11
C ARG A 597 -8.93 10.33 -12.32
N GLN A 598 -9.81 11.25 -12.70
CA GLN A 598 -11.23 10.99 -12.97
C GLN A 598 -11.41 10.14 -14.22
N ARG A 599 -10.63 10.41 -15.29
CA ARG A 599 -10.63 9.61 -16.51
C ARG A 599 -10.14 8.18 -16.25
N VAL A 600 -9.08 8.00 -15.47
CA VAL A 600 -8.61 6.66 -15.03
C VAL A 600 -9.72 5.95 -14.26
N GLN A 601 -10.37 6.62 -13.31
CA GLN A 601 -11.45 6.04 -12.53
C GLN A 601 -12.63 5.63 -13.42
N GLU A 602 -13.03 6.47 -14.38
CA GLU A 602 -14.11 6.18 -15.32
C GLU A 602 -13.85 4.92 -16.15
N VAL A 603 -12.59 4.72 -16.62
CA VAL A 603 -12.20 3.49 -17.32
C VAL A 603 -12.43 2.25 -16.47
N VAL A 604 -12.09 2.30 -15.18
CA VAL A 604 -12.28 1.16 -14.28
C VAL A 604 -13.75 0.77 -14.16
N TYR A 605 -14.65 1.75 -14.03
CA TYR A 605 -16.10 1.47 -13.95
C TYR A 605 -16.65 0.97 -15.28
N LYS A 606 -16.22 1.53 -16.42
CA LYS A 606 -16.60 1.06 -17.77
C LYS A 606 -16.03 -0.33 -18.08
N ALA A 607 -14.90 -0.72 -17.48
CA ALA A 607 -14.32 -2.04 -17.69
C ALA A 607 -15.16 -3.17 -17.06
N GLY A 608 -15.97 -2.87 -16.06
CA GLY A 608 -16.91 -3.80 -15.43
C GLY A 608 -18.31 -3.84 -16.05
N SER A 609 -18.61 -2.94 -16.99
CA SER A 609 -19.90 -2.95 -17.72
C SER A 609 -19.78 -3.90 -18.92
N LEU A 610 -20.56 -4.98 -18.91
CA LEU A 610 -20.77 -5.87 -20.05
C LEU A 610 -21.51 -5.13 -21.16
#